data_e8d9d1c811e9b4b7ea10f93794eb1c0a
#
_entry.id   e8d9d1c811e9b4b7ea10f93794eb1c0a
#
_cell.length_a   1.000
_cell.length_b   1.000
_cell.length_c   1.000
_cell.angle_alpha   90.00
_cell.angle_beta   90.00
_cell.angle_gamma   90.00
#
_symmetry.space_group_name_H-M   'P 1'
#
loop_
_entity.id
_entity.type
_entity.pdbx_description
1 polymer ?
#
loop_
_entity_poly.entity_id
_entity_poly.type
_entity_poly.pdbx_seq_one_letter_code
_entity_poly.pdbx_strand_id
1 'polypeptide(L)'
;MLLFFTRNLLWTEGLAIIGVLALIGLVGFYFRPLLYTAFAGFLFCLFFFRNPERVCQQALQDPSVLICPSDGKVLSIEQLEGNKEFGYKVAIFLSPLDVHVNWLPTLGTIKDVKYHKGTFAMAFLPKSSELNERNDVLLETKTGKLILVRQIAGTIARTIVCWVKQGDMIDQTGQLFGMIKFGSRVEVFLPHEAVIDVTQGQRVYGGHTVLGKLQ
;
A
#
# COMPACT_ATOMS: atom_id res chain seq x y z
N MET A 1 -14.30 -8.54 -21.40
CA MET A 1 -12.97 -9.08 -21.09
C MET A 1 -11.95 -7.98 -20.83
N LEU A 2 -11.79 -7.00 -21.75
CA LEU A 2 -10.83 -5.88 -21.57
C LEU A 2 -11.12 -5.04 -20.32
N LEU A 3 -12.38 -4.70 -20.03
CA LEU A 3 -12.81 -3.97 -18.83
C LEU A 3 -12.53 -4.73 -17.53
N PHE A 4 -12.61 -6.05 -17.53
CA PHE A 4 -12.25 -6.89 -16.38
C PHE A 4 -10.75 -6.77 -16.07
N PHE A 5 -9.89 -6.78 -17.08
CA PHE A 5 -8.44 -6.63 -16.91
C PHE A 5 -8.04 -5.24 -16.46
N THR A 6 -8.66 -4.17 -16.95
CA THR A 6 -8.35 -2.80 -16.55
C THR A 6 -8.82 -2.47 -15.13
N ARG A 7 -9.84 -3.14 -14.62
CA ARG A 7 -10.40 -2.92 -13.29
C ARG A 7 -9.70 -3.72 -12.19
N ASN A 8 -9.30 -4.96 -12.53
CA ASN A 8 -8.73 -5.92 -11.56
C ASN A 8 -7.21 -6.10 -11.65
N LEU A 9 -6.57 -5.44 -12.61
CA LEU A 9 -5.13 -5.51 -12.84
C LEU A 9 -4.55 -4.12 -13.08
N LEU A 10 -3.58 -3.74 -12.26
CA LEU A 10 -2.77 -2.54 -12.50
C LEU A 10 -1.63 -2.86 -13.46
N TRP A 11 -1.98 -3.45 -14.61
CA TRP A 11 -1.01 -3.90 -15.62
C TRP A 11 -0.17 -2.76 -16.20
N THR A 12 -0.68 -1.52 -16.21
CA THR A 12 0.06 -0.33 -16.63
C THR A 12 1.34 -0.13 -15.83
N GLU A 13 1.31 -0.46 -14.54
CA GLU A 13 2.46 -0.39 -13.65
C GLU A 13 3.49 -1.51 -13.91
N GLY A 14 3.08 -2.57 -14.60
CA GLY A 14 3.91 -3.71 -15.00
C GLY A 14 4.37 -3.68 -16.45
N LEU A 15 3.95 -2.71 -17.29
CA LEU A 15 4.17 -2.73 -18.74
C LEU A 15 5.64 -2.90 -19.13
N ALA A 16 6.56 -2.22 -18.45
CA ALA A 16 7.99 -2.35 -18.74
C ALA A 16 8.50 -3.78 -18.50
N ILE A 17 8.07 -4.41 -17.40
CA ILE A 17 8.44 -5.79 -17.05
C ILE A 17 7.83 -6.76 -18.06
N ILE A 18 6.53 -6.57 -18.38
CA ILE A 18 5.83 -7.40 -19.38
C ILE A 18 6.50 -7.28 -20.74
N GLY A 19 6.92 -6.06 -21.15
CA GLY A 19 7.67 -5.84 -22.39
C GLY A 19 8.98 -6.61 -22.44
N VAL A 20 9.76 -6.57 -21.35
CA VAL A 20 11.01 -7.34 -21.24
C VAL A 20 10.73 -8.85 -21.30
N LEU A 21 9.73 -9.33 -20.60
CA LEU A 21 9.33 -10.74 -20.63
C LEU A 21 8.87 -11.18 -22.02
N ALA A 22 8.16 -10.32 -22.76
CA ALA A 22 7.78 -10.59 -24.16
C ALA A 22 9.00 -10.73 -25.06
N LEU A 23 10.00 -9.84 -24.92
CA LEU A 23 11.26 -9.94 -25.67
C LEU A 23 12.01 -11.24 -25.32
N ILE A 24 12.11 -11.60 -24.05
CA ILE A 24 12.70 -12.87 -23.61
C ILE A 24 11.94 -14.05 -24.21
N GLY A 25 10.61 -13.98 -24.24
CA GLY A 25 9.75 -15.00 -24.83
C GLY A 25 9.98 -15.18 -26.35
N LEU A 26 10.18 -14.09 -27.09
CA LEU A 26 10.51 -14.12 -28.52
C LEU A 26 11.84 -14.86 -28.79
N VAL A 27 12.88 -14.53 -28.00
CA VAL A 27 14.16 -15.24 -28.07
C VAL A 27 14.00 -16.71 -27.64
N GLY A 28 13.17 -16.94 -26.63
CA GLY A 28 12.84 -18.26 -26.07
C GLY A 28 12.13 -19.18 -27.06
N PHE A 29 11.60 -18.66 -28.17
CA PHE A 29 11.06 -19.50 -29.23
C PHE A 29 12.13 -20.45 -29.82
N TYR A 30 13.38 -19.99 -29.83
CA TYR A 30 14.53 -20.79 -30.25
C TYR A 30 15.18 -21.58 -29.11
N PHE A 31 14.93 -21.17 -27.85
CA PHE A 31 15.50 -21.82 -26.67
C PHE A 31 14.42 -21.99 -25.58
N ARG A 32 13.83 -23.19 -25.55
CA ARG A 32 12.65 -23.53 -24.70
C ARG A 32 12.75 -23.10 -23.22
N PRO A 33 13.89 -23.22 -22.50
CA PRO A 33 13.98 -22.75 -21.11
C PRO A 33 13.66 -21.26 -20.94
N LEU A 34 14.10 -20.40 -21.87
CA LEU A 34 13.76 -18.96 -21.82
C LEU A 34 12.26 -18.71 -22.02
N LEU A 35 11.62 -19.49 -22.89
CA LEU A 35 10.17 -19.38 -23.09
C LEU A 35 9.41 -19.71 -21.81
N TYR A 36 9.78 -20.81 -21.13
CA TYR A 36 9.15 -21.19 -19.86
C TYR A 36 9.39 -20.17 -18.75
N THR A 37 10.61 -19.62 -18.67
CA THR A 37 10.95 -18.55 -17.71
C THR A 37 10.12 -17.28 -17.96
N ALA A 38 10.01 -16.85 -19.22
CA ALA A 38 9.22 -15.69 -19.61
C ALA A 38 7.73 -15.90 -19.27
N PHE A 39 7.19 -17.08 -19.54
CA PHE A 39 5.81 -17.43 -19.23
C PHE A 39 5.54 -17.44 -17.71
N ALA A 40 6.43 -18.05 -16.92
CA ALA A 40 6.33 -18.04 -15.46
C ALA A 40 6.41 -16.61 -14.90
N GLY A 41 7.32 -15.77 -15.43
CA GLY A 41 7.42 -14.36 -15.08
C GLY A 41 6.15 -13.58 -15.44
N PHE A 42 5.55 -13.86 -16.58
CA PHE A 42 4.27 -13.26 -16.98
C PHE A 42 3.12 -13.61 -16.02
N LEU A 43 3.00 -14.90 -15.66
CA LEU A 43 2.01 -15.34 -14.65
C LEU A 43 2.24 -14.66 -13.29
N PHE A 44 3.52 -14.53 -12.89
CA PHE A 44 3.87 -13.80 -11.68
C PHE A 44 3.47 -12.31 -11.76
N CYS A 45 3.66 -11.64 -12.90
CA CYS A 45 3.20 -10.26 -13.10
C CYS A 45 1.69 -10.14 -12.97
N LEU A 46 0.91 -11.05 -13.57
CA LEU A 46 -0.55 -11.05 -13.42
C LEU A 46 -0.96 -11.19 -11.95
N PHE A 47 -0.29 -12.07 -11.22
CA PHE A 47 -0.53 -12.27 -9.80
C PHE A 47 -0.12 -11.05 -8.97
N PHE A 48 1.07 -10.49 -9.21
CA PHE A 48 1.63 -9.38 -8.44
C PHE A 48 0.85 -8.08 -8.60
N PHE A 49 0.47 -7.74 -9.83
CA PHE A 49 -0.27 -6.51 -10.15
C PHE A 49 -1.79 -6.67 -10.01
N ARG A 50 -2.26 -7.71 -9.32
CA ARG A 50 -3.70 -7.90 -9.08
C ARG A 50 -4.26 -6.79 -8.20
N ASN A 51 -5.46 -6.35 -8.53
CA ASN A 51 -6.22 -5.38 -7.75
C ASN A 51 -7.62 -5.97 -7.45
N PRO A 52 -7.78 -6.73 -6.36
CA PRO A 52 -9.06 -7.29 -5.99
C PRO A 52 -10.03 -6.19 -5.54
N GLU A 53 -11.27 -6.29 -5.97
CA GLU A 53 -12.34 -5.44 -5.45
C GLU A 53 -12.58 -5.77 -3.98
N ARG A 54 -12.54 -4.76 -3.12
CA ARG A 54 -12.74 -4.89 -1.69
C ARG A 54 -13.60 -3.79 -1.16
N VAL A 55 -14.49 -4.17 -0.26
CA VAL A 55 -15.40 -3.25 0.40
C VAL A 55 -15.45 -3.60 1.89
N CYS A 56 -15.21 -2.60 2.73
CA CYS A 56 -15.44 -2.71 4.16
C CYS A 56 -16.85 -2.17 4.48
N GLN A 57 -17.81 -3.06 4.75
CA GLN A 57 -19.20 -2.68 5.02
C GLN A 57 -19.34 -1.77 6.25
N GLN A 58 -18.51 -1.97 7.27
CA GLN A 58 -18.52 -1.14 8.47
C GLN A 58 -18.10 0.31 8.16
N ALA A 59 -17.07 0.49 7.33
CA ALA A 59 -16.59 1.81 6.96
C ALA A 59 -17.55 2.55 5.98
N LEU A 60 -18.43 1.83 5.28
CA LEU A 60 -19.50 2.44 4.49
C LEU A 60 -20.62 3.00 5.38
N GLN A 61 -20.87 2.38 6.52
CA GLN A 61 -21.94 2.75 7.45
C GLN A 61 -21.49 3.76 8.49
N ASP A 62 -20.21 3.73 8.88
CA ASP A 62 -19.65 4.55 9.94
C ASP A 62 -18.35 5.23 9.45
N PRO A 63 -18.39 6.54 9.17
CA PRO A 63 -17.23 7.30 8.72
C PRO A 63 -16.07 7.38 9.73
N SER A 64 -16.31 7.05 10.99
CA SER A 64 -15.25 6.99 12.02
C SER A 64 -14.36 5.75 11.87
N VAL A 65 -14.82 4.74 11.15
CA VAL A 65 -14.09 3.49 10.92
C VAL A 65 -12.91 3.73 10.00
N LEU A 66 -11.73 3.31 10.45
CA LEU A 66 -10.49 3.31 9.68
C LEU A 66 -10.23 1.92 9.11
N ILE A 67 -9.90 1.85 7.82
CA ILE A 67 -9.52 0.60 7.17
C ILE A 67 -8.00 0.47 7.03
N CYS A 68 -7.51 -0.77 7.02
CA CYS A 68 -6.10 -1.05 6.76
C CYS A 68 -5.70 -0.54 5.36
N PRO A 69 -4.56 0.18 5.25
CA PRO A 69 -4.10 0.74 3.98
C PRO A 69 -3.43 -0.29 3.06
N SER A 70 -3.12 -1.48 3.55
CA SER A 70 -2.40 -2.51 2.78
C SER A 70 -2.72 -3.91 3.27
N ASP A 71 -2.46 -4.89 2.41
CA ASP A 71 -2.30 -6.28 2.82
C ASP A 71 -1.03 -6.44 3.63
N GLY A 72 -0.99 -7.47 4.48
CA GLY A 72 0.24 -7.83 5.14
C GLY A 72 0.04 -8.36 6.55
N LYS A 73 1.12 -8.30 7.31
CA LYS A 73 1.16 -8.66 8.73
C LYS A 73 1.48 -7.43 9.56
N VAL A 74 0.73 -7.17 10.60
CA VAL A 74 1.02 -6.09 11.55
C VAL A 74 2.34 -6.38 12.26
N LEU A 75 3.35 -5.54 12.02
CA LEU A 75 4.68 -5.68 12.62
C LEU A 75 4.72 -5.12 14.03
N SER A 76 4.21 -3.91 14.21
CA SER A 76 4.19 -3.21 15.49
C SER A 76 3.00 -2.27 15.58
N ILE A 77 2.59 -2.02 16.82
CA ILE A 77 1.67 -0.97 17.21
C ILE A 77 2.41 -0.21 18.30
N GLU A 78 2.74 1.04 18.04
CA GLU A 78 3.55 1.88 18.91
C GLU A 78 2.76 3.09 19.35
N GLN A 79 2.74 3.38 20.66
CA GLN A 79 2.25 4.63 21.19
C GLN A 79 3.37 5.67 21.07
N LEU A 80 3.08 6.83 20.50
CA LEU A 80 4.05 7.89 20.22
C LEU A 80 4.04 8.91 21.37
N GLU A 81 4.70 8.57 22.47
CA GLU A 81 4.82 9.47 23.62
C GLU A 81 5.54 10.78 23.21
N GLY A 82 4.97 11.91 23.62
CA GLY A 82 5.54 13.24 23.33
C GLY A 82 5.33 13.76 21.92
N ASN A 83 4.77 12.99 20.99
CA ASN A 83 4.36 13.50 19.70
C ASN A 83 3.05 14.28 19.86
N LYS A 84 3.01 15.54 19.38
CA LYS A 84 1.84 16.42 19.57
C LYS A 84 0.72 16.14 18.57
N GLU A 85 1.04 15.55 17.43
CA GLU A 85 0.12 15.39 16.29
C GLU A 85 -0.46 13.97 16.22
N PHE A 86 0.36 12.96 16.51
CA PHE A 86 -0.01 11.56 16.41
C PHE A 86 0.20 10.81 17.72
N GLY A 87 -0.81 10.03 18.13
CA GLY A 87 -0.77 9.19 19.32
C GLY A 87 -0.26 7.77 19.06
N TYR A 88 -0.51 7.26 17.86
CA TYR A 88 -0.19 5.87 17.51
C TYR A 88 0.48 5.75 16.15
N LYS A 89 1.33 4.74 16.01
CA LYS A 89 1.89 4.27 14.74
C LYS A 89 1.62 2.77 14.60
N VAL A 90 0.96 2.39 13.53
CA VAL A 90 0.73 0.99 13.14
C VAL A 90 1.57 0.69 11.91
N ALA A 91 2.45 -0.31 12.00
CA ALA A 91 3.30 -0.73 10.89
C ALA A 91 2.84 -2.08 10.33
N ILE A 92 2.69 -2.16 9.00
CA ILE A 92 2.23 -3.35 8.28
C ILE A 92 3.30 -3.74 7.27
N PHE A 93 3.77 -4.98 7.31
CA PHE A 93 4.73 -5.54 6.37
C PHE A 93 4.02 -6.28 5.24
N LEU A 94 4.34 -5.94 4.02
CA LEU A 94 3.85 -6.60 2.80
C LEU A 94 4.90 -7.58 2.29
N SER A 95 4.57 -8.84 2.30
CA SER A 95 5.38 -9.88 1.65
C SER A 95 5.21 -9.79 0.11
N PRO A 96 6.17 -10.26 -0.71
CA PRO A 96 6.03 -10.25 -2.18
C PRO A 96 4.79 -10.98 -2.72
N LEU A 97 4.16 -11.84 -1.93
CA LEU A 97 2.94 -12.56 -2.31
C LEU A 97 1.65 -11.80 -1.96
N ASP A 98 1.75 -10.70 -1.21
CA ASP A 98 0.61 -9.86 -0.85
C ASP A 98 0.13 -8.99 -2.02
N VAL A 99 -1.05 -8.41 -1.89
CA VAL A 99 -1.50 -7.35 -2.78
C VAL A 99 -0.73 -6.07 -2.44
N HIS A 100 -0.10 -5.46 -3.44
CA HIS A 100 0.80 -4.31 -3.26
C HIS A 100 0.15 -2.95 -3.50
N VAL A 101 -1.14 -2.95 -3.84
CA VAL A 101 -1.95 -1.73 -3.91
C VAL A 101 -2.17 -1.19 -2.50
N ASN A 102 -2.26 0.13 -2.39
CA ASN A 102 -2.53 0.80 -1.12
C ASN A 102 -3.83 1.59 -1.17
N TRP A 103 -4.56 1.57 -0.06
CA TRP A 103 -5.86 2.22 0.15
C TRP A 103 -5.74 3.34 1.17
N LEU A 104 -6.51 4.42 1.00
CA LEU A 104 -6.64 5.44 2.03
C LEU A 104 -7.50 4.91 3.18
N PRO A 105 -7.11 5.18 4.44
CA PRO A 105 -7.78 4.61 5.61
C PRO A 105 -9.22 5.10 5.80
N THR A 106 -9.54 6.31 5.36
CA THR A 106 -10.85 6.94 5.51
C THR A 106 -11.06 8.05 4.48
N LEU A 107 -12.21 8.71 4.56
CA LEU A 107 -12.61 9.88 3.75
C LEU A 107 -11.92 11.15 4.25
N GLY A 108 -11.70 12.12 3.35
CA GLY A 108 -11.11 13.40 3.74
C GLY A 108 -10.49 14.16 2.57
N THR A 109 -9.51 15.01 2.87
CA THR A 109 -8.77 15.79 1.89
C THR A 109 -7.28 15.55 2.05
N ILE A 110 -6.57 15.33 0.96
CA ILE A 110 -5.11 15.20 0.98
C ILE A 110 -4.49 16.57 1.25
N LYS A 111 -3.87 16.74 2.40
CA LYS A 111 -3.23 18.00 2.82
C LYS A 111 -1.82 18.16 2.28
N ASP A 112 -1.09 17.05 2.20
CA ASP A 112 0.30 17.06 1.71
C ASP A 112 0.68 15.68 1.16
N VAL A 113 1.58 15.68 0.18
CA VAL A 113 2.22 14.47 -0.35
C VAL A 113 3.71 14.76 -0.47
N LYS A 114 4.51 14.06 0.34
CA LYS A 114 5.94 14.33 0.43
C LYS A 114 6.77 13.09 0.18
N TYR A 115 7.50 13.12 -0.92
CA TYR A 115 8.46 12.07 -1.26
C TYR A 115 9.83 12.34 -0.64
N HIS A 116 10.43 11.30 -0.07
CA HIS A 116 11.75 11.34 0.54
C HIS A 116 12.65 10.31 -0.13
N LYS A 117 13.72 10.78 -0.77
CA LYS A 117 14.78 9.90 -1.25
C LYS A 117 15.46 9.23 -0.06
N GLY A 118 15.84 7.97 -0.22
CA GLY A 118 16.47 7.21 0.85
C GLY A 118 17.21 5.97 0.36
N THR A 119 17.57 5.10 1.28
CA THR A 119 18.20 3.81 1.03
C THR A 119 17.14 2.72 0.79
N PHE A 120 17.59 1.49 0.54
CA PHE A 120 16.73 0.32 0.31
C PHE A 120 17.11 -0.82 1.27
N ALA A 121 17.07 -0.56 2.57
CA ALA A 121 17.25 -1.59 3.58
C ALA A 121 16.00 -2.50 3.67
N MET A 122 16.15 -3.66 4.33
CA MET A 122 15.03 -4.59 4.52
C MET A 122 13.87 -3.92 5.26
N ALA A 123 12.67 -3.90 4.65
CA ALA A 123 11.52 -3.13 5.13
C ALA A 123 10.99 -3.57 6.51
N PHE A 124 11.32 -4.77 6.99
CA PHE A 124 10.94 -5.23 8.33
C PHE A 124 11.86 -4.72 9.45
N LEU A 125 13.01 -4.10 9.12
CA LEU A 125 13.90 -3.53 10.12
C LEU A 125 13.35 -2.20 10.66
N PRO A 126 13.45 -1.91 11.99
CA PRO A 126 12.93 -0.66 12.56
C PRO A 126 13.50 0.60 11.91
N LYS A 127 14.80 0.63 11.63
CA LYS A 127 15.50 1.78 11.01
C LYS A 127 15.06 2.06 9.55
N SER A 128 14.36 1.13 8.89
CA SER A 128 13.90 1.34 7.52
C SER A 128 12.88 2.48 7.40
N SER A 129 12.15 2.78 8.45
CA SER A 129 11.16 3.88 8.49
C SER A 129 11.77 5.26 8.25
N GLU A 130 13.02 5.45 8.64
CA GLU A 130 13.71 6.74 8.56
C GLU A 130 14.70 6.80 7.39
N LEU A 131 15.38 5.69 7.10
CA LEU A 131 16.48 5.65 6.14
C LEU A 131 16.04 5.30 4.73
N ASN A 132 14.97 4.52 4.57
CA ASN A 132 14.53 4.07 3.27
C ASN A 132 13.78 5.15 2.49
N GLU A 133 13.80 4.98 1.18
CA GLU A 133 12.94 5.73 0.27
C GLU A 133 11.49 5.56 0.70
N ARG A 134 10.78 6.68 0.86
CA ARG A 134 9.42 6.70 1.39
C ARG A 134 8.58 7.82 0.79
N ASN A 135 7.29 7.65 0.83
CA ASN A 135 6.31 8.66 0.44
C ASN A 135 5.29 8.81 1.56
N ASP A 136 5.14 10.03 2.04
CA ASP A 136 4.24 10.44 3.10
C ASP A 136 2.99 11.09 2.49
N VAL A 137 1.81 10.56 2.81
CA VAL A 137 0.52 11.13 2.40
C VAL A 137 -0.23 11.55 3.65
N LEU A 138 -0.41 12.85 3.84
CA LEU A 138 -1.14 13.44 4.96
C LEU A 138 -2.59 13.67 4.54
N LEU A 139 -3.52 12.99 5.23
CA LEU A 139 -4.96 13.08 5.04
C LEU A 139 -5.59 13.84 6.21
N GLU A 140 -6.40 14.84 5.93
CA GLU A 140 -7.29 15.47 6.91
C GLU A 140 -8.69 14.93 6.74
N THR A 141 -9.25 14.35 7.80
CA THR A 141 -10.62 13.85 7.81
C THR A 141 -11.64 15.00 7.79
N LYS A 142 -12.92 14.70 7.54
CA LYS A 142 -13.99 15.70 7.60
C LYS A 142 -14.15 16.33 8.99
N THR A 143 -13.66 15.68 10.04
CA THR A 143 -13.67 16.17 11.43
C THR A 143 -12.40 16.95 11.81
N GLY A 144 -11.50 17.21 10.84
CA GLY A 144 -10.24 17.93 11.06
C GLY A 144 -9.12 17.10 11.70
N LYS A 145 -9.32 15.80 11.88
CA LYS A 145 -8.25 14.91 12.40
C LYS A 145 -7.25 14.59 11.29
N LEU A 146 -5.97 14.54 11.65
CA LEU A 146 -4.89 14.22 10.72
C LEU A 146 -4.52 12.74 10.81
N ILE A 147 -4.32 12.12 9.65
CA ILE A 147 -3.83 10.75 9.49
C ILE A 147 -2.69 10.80 8.48
N LEU A 148 -1.53 10.26 8.85
CA LEU A 148 -0.40 10.13 7.92
C LEU A 148 -0.25 8.67 7.49
N VAL A 149 -0.28 8.43 6.19
CA VAL A 149 0.02 7.12 5.60
C VAL A 149 1.37 7.21 4.92
N ARG A 150 2.32 6.39 5.37
CA ARG A 150 3.69 6.34 4.87
C ARG A 150 3.92 5.05 4.11
N GLN A 151 4.27 5.16 2.84
CA GLN A 151 4.76 4.07 2.00
C GLN A 151 6.28 4.00 2.14
N ILE A 152 6.84 2.82 2.41
CA ILE A 152 8.28 2.62 2.59
C ILE A 152 8.75 1.51 1.66
N ALA A 153 9.72 1.83 0.80
CA ALA A 153 10.34 0.86 -0.08
C ALA A 153 11.21 -0.14 0.71
N GLY A 154 11.27 -1.36 0.22
CA GLY A 154 12.16 -2.39 0.77
C GLY A 154 13.38 -2.65 -0.12
N THR A 155 14.12 -3.71 0.16
CA THR A 155 15.38 -4.06 -0.55
C THR A 155 15.18 -4.35 -2.03
N ILE A 156 14.07 -5.01 -2.37
CA ILE A 156 13.72 -5.37 -3.76
C ILE A 156 12.82 -4.29 -4.35
N ALA A 157 11.94 -3.72 -3.53
CA ALA A 157 11.05 -2.64 -3.87
C ALA A 157 11.85 -1.34 -4.03
N ARG A 158 11.97 -0.86 -5.25
CA ARG A 158 12.65 0.40 -5.55
C ARG A 158 11.73 1.43 -6.19
N THR A 159 10.42 1.18 -6.18
CA THR A 159 9.47 2.08 -6.83
C THR A 159 8.23 2.21 -5.98
N ILE A 160 7.98 3.42 -5.52
CA ILE A 160 6.74 3.83 -4.87
C ILE A 160 5.93 4.61 -5.90
N VAL A 161 4.70 4.19 -6.12
CA VAL A 161 3.73 4.88 -6.97
C VAL A 161 2.70 5.54 -6.08
N CYS A 162 2.46 6.84 -6.30
CA CYS A 162 1.42 7.59 -5.63
C CYS A 162 0.52 8.24 -6.70
N TRP A 163 -0.79 8.01 -6.61
CA TRP A 163 -1.77 8.52 -7.58
C TRP A 163 -2.52 9.74 -7.08
N VAL A 164 -2.37 10.08 -5.78
CA VAL A 164 -3.00 11.25 -5.18
C VAL A 164 -2.02 12.40 -5.04
N LYS A 165 -2.56 13.61 -5.00
CA LYS A 165 -1.82 14.86 -4.82
C LYS A 165 -2.49 15.74 -3.78
N GLN A 166 -1.78 16.74 -3.31
CA GLN A 166 -2.32 17.76 -2.42
C GLN A 166 -3.58 18.41 -3.02
N GLY A 167 -4.61 18.54 -2.20
CA GLY A 167 -5.91 19.10 -2.56
C GLY A 167 -6.94 18.08 -3.07
N ASP A 168 -6.55 16.83 -3.35
CA ASP A 168 -7.50 15.80 -3.77
C ASP A 168 -8.50 15.50 -2.66
N MET A 169 -9.79 15.46 -3.01
CA MET A 169 -10.85 15.03 -2.12
C MET A 169 -11.09 13.53 -2.25
N ILE A 170 -11.15 12.87 -1.10
CA ILE A 170 -11.38 11.44 -0.96
C ILE A 170 -12.80 11.25 -0.49
N ASP A 171 -13.67 10.90 -1.40
CA ASP A 171 -15.13 10.79 -1.21
C ASP A 171 -15.63 9.35 -1.23
N GLN A 172 -14.76 8.39 -1.54
CA GLN A 172 -15.07 6.96 -1.58
C GLN A 172 -14.25 6.19 -0.55
N THR A 173 -14.93 5.41 0.29
CA THR A 173 -14.27 4.48 1.21
C THR A 173 -13.48 3.43 0.43
N GLY A 174 -12.24 3.20 0.83
CA GLY A 174 -11.38 2.24 0.15
C GLY A 174 -10.81 2.76 -1.17
N GLN A 175 -10.69 4.07 -1.34
CA GLN A 175 -10.05 4.67 -2.51
C GLN A 175 -8.57 4.29 -2.55
N LEU A 176 -8.13 3.86 -3.72
CA LEU A 176 -6.72 3.57 -4.00
C LEU A 176 -5.90 4.86 -4.04
N PHE A 177 -4.72 4.87 -3.42
CA PHE A 177 -3.84 6.02 -3.48
C PHE A 177 -2.45 5.74 -4.02
N GLY A 178 -2.06 4.49 -4.13
CA GLY A 178 -0.74 4.15 -4.63
C GLY A 178 -0.44 2.66 -4.62
N MET A 179 0.82 2.35 -4.87
CA MET A 179 1.37 1.00 -4.91
C MET A 179 2.85 1.04 -4.56
N ILE A 180 3.35 -0.01 -3.89
CA ILE A 180 4.79 -0.21 -3.66
C ILE A 180 5.20 -1.51 -4.31
N LYS A 181 6.18 -1.50 -5.25
CA LYS A 181 6.53 -2.69 -6.02
C LYS A 181 7.57 -3.54 -5.26
N PHE A 182 7.28 -4.83 -5.01
CA PHE A 182 8.18 -5.90 -4.49
C PHE A 182 8.66 -5.77 -3.04
N GLY A 183 7.80 -6.13 -2.07
CA GLY A 183 8.14 -6.24 -0.66
C GLY A 183 8.39 -4.90 0.03
N SER A 184 7.53 -4.53 0.94
CA SER A 184 7.44 -3.16 1.42
C SER A 184 6.85 -3.10 2.83
N ARG A 185 6.74 -1.89 3.33
CA ARG A 185 6.08 -1.58 4.59
C ARG A 185 5.19 -0.37 4.42
N VAL A 186 4.02 -0.42 5.03
CA VAL A 186 3.15 0.74 5.16
C VAL A 186 2.99 1.05 6.64
N GLU A 187 3.13 2.33 6.99
CA GLU A 187 2.89 2.82 8.34
C GLU A 187 1.71 3.79 8.33
N VAL A 188 0.87 3.68 9.35
CA VAL A 188 -0.23 4.61 9.59
C VAL A 188 0.01 5.30 10.91
N PHE A 189 0.04 6.62 10.89
CA PHE A 189 0.10 7.46 12.07
C PHE A 189 -1.29 7.99 12.33
N LEU A 190 -1.78 7.78 13.54
CA LEU A 190 -3.15 8.06 13.93
C LEU A 190 -3.17 9.06 15.10
N PRO A 191 -4.22 9.89 15.21
CA PRO A 191 -4.37 10.84 16.31
C PRO A 191 -4.49 10.10 17.67
N HIS A 192 -4.34 10.85 18.75
CA HIS A 192 -4.35 10.32 20.14
C HIS A 192 -5.67 9.66 20.51
N GLU A 193 -6.78 10.11 19.93
CA GLU A 193 -8.13 9.61 20.21
C GLU A 193 -8.50 8.36 19.41
N ALA A 194 -7.59 7.86 18.57
CA ALA A 194 -7.85 6.65 17.80
C ALA A 194 -7.87 5.40 18.69
N VAL A 195 -8.86 4.55 18.47
CA VAL A 195 -8.92 3.20 19.06
C VAL A 195 -8.45 2.21 18.02
N ILE A 196 -7.46 1.39 18.36
CA ILE A 196 -6.85 0.42 17.45
C ILE A 196 -7.52 -0.94 17.67
N ASP A 197 -8.06 -1.53 16.60
CA ASP A 197 -8.78 -2.82 16.64
C ASP A 197 -7.91 -4.01 16.18
N VAL A 198 -6.75 -3.74 15.59
CA VAL A 198 -5.81 -4.80 15.17
C VAL A 198 -4.79 -5.11 16.26
N THR A 199 -4.18 -6.29 16.17
CA THR A 199 -3.14 -6.74 17.11
C THR A 199 -1.83 -7.03 16.39
N GLN A 200 -0.70 -6.92 17.10
CA GLN A 200 0.61 -7.28 16.54
C GLN A 200 0.64 -8.75 16.11
N GLY A 201 1.17 -9.01 14.94
CA GLY A 201 1.21 -10.34 14.34
C GLY A 201 -0.03 -10.72 13.55
N GLN A 202 -1.12 -9.96 13.63
CA GLN A 202 -2.36 -10.20 12.89
C GLN A 202 -2.14 -10.04 11.38
N ARG A 203 -2.77 -10.94 10.60
CA ARG A 203 -2.90 -10.80 9.15
C ARG A 203 -4.04 -9.83 8.83
N VAL A 204 -3.75 -8.84 7.99
CA VAL A 204 -4.71 -7.81 7.58
C VAL A 204 -4.81 -7.71 6.07
N TYR A 205 -5.95 -7.20 5.60
CA TYR A 205 -6.26 -7.02 4.19
C TYR A 205 -6.64 -5.55 3.93
N GLY A 206 -5.86 -4.89 3.08
CA GLY A 206 -6.09 -3.50 2.70
C GLY A 206 -7.45 -3.29 2.05
N GLY A 207 -8.09 -2.17 2.34
CA GLY A 207 -9.43 -1.87 1.84
C GLY A 207 -10.57 -2.68 2.48
N HIS A 208 -10.27 -3.64 3.37
CA HIS A 208 -11.26 -4.57 3.94
C HIS A 208 -11.20 -4.67 5.47
N THR A 209 -10.02 -4.93 6.04
CA THR A 209 -9.86 -5.09 7.49
C THR A 209 -10.00 -3.75 8.19
N VAL A 210 -10.80 -3.70 9.26
CA VAL A 210 -10.86 -2.53 10.14
C VAL A 210 -9.54 -2.41 10.89
N LEU A 211 -8.90 -1.24 10.79
CA LEU A 211 -7.70 -0.88 11.52
C LEU A 211 -8.03 -0.38 12.92
N GLY A 212 -9.14 0.35 13.02
CA GLY A 212 -9.60 0.99 14.25
C GLY A 212 -10.68 2.02 13.98
N LYS A 213 -10.91 2.91 14.94
CA LYS A 213 -11.90 3.99 14.87
C LYS A 213 -11.35 5.30 15.39
N LEU A 214 -11.82 6.40 14.82
CA LEU A 214 -11.69 7.75 15.38
C LEU A 214 -12.81 8.02 16.36
N GLN A 215 -12.48 8.59 17.52
CA GLN A 215 -13.45 9.09 18.50
C GLN A 215 -13.70 10.60 18.31
#